data_7d5cc60c4fc155281706ce593d6b68c8
#
_entry.id   7d5cc60c4fc155281706ce593d6b68c8
#
_cell.length_a   1.000
_cell.length_b   1.000
_cell.length_c   1.000
_cell.angle_alpha   90.00
_cell.angle_beta   90.00
_cell.angle_gamma   90.00
#
_symmetry.space_group_name_H-M   'P 1'
#
loop_
_entity.id
_entity.type
_entity.pdbx_description
1 polymer ?
#
loop_
_entity_poly.entity_id
_entity_poly.type
_entity_poly.pdbx_seq_one_letter_code
_entity_poly.pdbx_strand_id
1 'polypeptide(L)' 'MRIKVDEKSDALYIRLDESPIVESEEIQPGIILDYNDKNQAVGIEILGIKKRIPLEELKKLQFETI' A
#
# COMPACT_ATOMS: atom_id res chain seq x y z
N MET A 1 4.45 -1.10 11.23
CA MET A 1 4.12 -0.67 9.85
C MET A 1 5.18 -1.15 8.89
N ARG A 2 4.77 -1.69 7.76
CA ARG A 2 5.69 -2.19 6.75
C ARG A 2 5.36 -1.59 5.39
N ILE A 3 6.40 -1.29 4.62
CA ILE A 3 6.26 -0.78 3.25
C ILE A 3 7.04 -1.71 2.34
N LYS A 4 6.38 -2.17 1.27
CA LYS A 4 7.00 -3.06 0.28
C LYS A 4 6.79 -2.48 -1.11
N VAL A 5 7.85 -2.53 -1.92
CA VAL A 5 7.75 -2.26 -3.35
C VAL A 5 7.98 -3.58 -4.06
N ASP A 6 6.98 -4.02 -4.83
CA ASP A 6 7.10 -5.21 -5.65
C ASP A 6 7.28 -4.77 -7.10
N GLU A 7 8.51 -4.84 -7.58
CA GLU A 7 8.83 -4.38 -8.93
C GLU A 7 8.22 -5.27 -10.00
N LYS A 8 8.05 -6.56 -9.73
CA LYS A 8 7.47 -7.50 -10.69
C LYS A 8 6.00 -7.22 -10.94
N SER A 9 5.24 -7.01 -9.88
CA SER A 9 3.81 -6.72 -10.01
C SER A 9 3.54 -5.22 -10.11
N ASP A 10 4.58 -4.40 -10.06
CA ASP A 10 4.49 -2.94 -10.18
C ASP A 10 3.52 -2.37 -9.13
N ALA A 11 3.74 -2.75 -7.89
CA ALA A 11 2.84 -2.40 -6.80
C ALA A 11 3.60 -1.90 -5.58
N LEU A 12 2.99 -0.98 -4.85
CA LEU A 12 3.45 -0.52 -3.55
C LEU A 12 2.44 -1.00 -2.52
N TYR A 13 2.92 -1.58 -1.43
CA TYR A 13 2.06 -2.07 -0.36
C TYR A 13 2.47 -1.46 0.97
N ILE A 14 1.50 -0.89 1.67
CA ILE A 14 1.70 -0.34 3.01
C ILE A 14 0.82 -1.13 3.98
N ARG A 15 1.45 -1.77 4.97
CA ARG A 15 0.75 -2.51 6.01
C ARG A 15 0.80 -1.69 7.29
N LEU A 16 -0.35 -1.18 7.73
CA LEU A 16 -0.44 -0.35 8.93
C LEU A 16 -0.44 -1.20 10.20
N ASP A 17 -1.15 -2.31 10.17
CA ASP A 17 -1.36 -3.19 11.30
C ASP A 17 -1.30 -4.63 10.81
N GLU A 18 -0.75 -5.53 11.62
CA GLU A 18 -0.57 -6.93 11.23
C GLU A 18 -1.78 -7.82 11.52
N SER A 19 -2.92 -7.25 11.91
CA SER A 19 -4.12 -8.06 12.11
C SER A 19 -4.54 -8.72 10.79
N PRO A 20 -5.16 -9.92 10.84
CA PRO A 20 -5.55 -10.62 9.64
C PRO A 20 -6.52 -9.82 8.78
N ILE A 21 -6.29 -9.87 7.46
CA ILE A 21 -7.16 -9.22 6.49
C ILE A 21 -8.31 -10.16 6.17
N VAL A 22 -9.54 -9.68 6.28
CA VAL A 22 -10.73 -10.46 5.98
C VAL A 22 -11.46 -9.96 4.74
N GLU A 23 -11.17 -8.73 4.30
CA GLU A 23 -11.85 -8.13 3.16
C GLU A 23 -10.95 -7.10 2.50
N SER A 24 -11.07 -6.98 1.19
CA SER A 24 -10.34 -5.97 0.41
C SER A 24 -11.31 -5.27 -0.52
N GLU A 25 -11.12 -3.97 -0.71
CA GLU A 25 -11.99 -3.15 -1.56
C GLU A 25 -11.16 -2.24 -2.43
N GLU A 26 -11.39 -2.27 -3.75
CA GLU A 26 -10.77 -1.32 -4.66
C GLU A 26 -11.58 -0.04 -4.63
N ILE A 27 -11.06 0.98 -3.95
CA ILE A 27 -11.79 2.24 -3.73
C ILE A 27 -11.73 3.19 -4.91
N GLN A 28 -10.73 3.01 -5.77
CA GLN A 28 -10.62 3.67 -7.07
C GLN A 28 -9.62 2.84 -7.90
N PRO A 29 -9.56 3.05 -9.21
CA PRO A 29 -8.68 2.22 -10.04
C PRO A 29 -7.25 2.17 -9.52
N GLY A 30 -6.81 0.96 -9.16
CA GLY A 30 -5.46 0.72 -8.69
C GLY A 30 -5.19 1.03 -7.23
N ILE A 31 -6.18 1.45 -6.46
CA ILE A 31 -6.02 1.71 -5.01
C ILE A 31 -6.94 0.77 -4.25
N ILE A 32 -6.35 -0.13 -3.47
CA ILE A 32 -7.07 -1.17 -2.75
C ILE A 32 -6.84 -0.99 -1.26
N LEU A 33 -7.91 -1.00 -0.47
CA LEU A 33 -7.82 -1.02 0.98
C LEU A 33 -8.10 -2.43 1.49
N ASP A 34 -7.30 -2.87 2.45
CA ASP A 34 -7.46 -4.16 3.10
C ASP A 34 -7.99 -3.93 4.51
N TYR A 35 -9.05 -4.65 4.88
CA TYR A 35 -9.74 -4.48 6.15
C TYR A 35 -9.60 -5.70 7.05
N ASN A 36 -9.53 -5.47 8.36
CA ASN A 36 -9.56 -6.54 9.35
C ASN A 36 -11.01 -6.84 9.75
N ASP A 37 -11.19 -7.76 10.72
CA ASP A 37 -12.51 -8.19 11.18
C ASP A 37 -13.28 -7.11 11.95
N LYS A 38 -12.60 -6.03 12.32
CA LYS A 38 -13.23 -4.88 12.98
C LYS A 38 -13.56 -3.77 11.99
N ASN A 39 -13.49 -4.08 10.70
CA ASN A 39 -13.74 -3.14 9.61
C ASN A 39 -12.80 -1.93 9.63
N GLN A 40 -11.56 -2.14 10.08
CA GLN A 40 -10.53 -1.12 10.07
C GLN A 40 -9.62 -1.34 8.87
N ALA A 41 -9.25 -0.27 8.17
CA ALA A 41 -8.30 -0.35 7.07
C ALA A 41 -6.91 -0.58 7.67
N VAL A 42 -6.29 -1.71 7.36
CA VAL A 42 -4.99 -2.10 7.91
C VAL A 42 -3.91 -2.24 6.84
N GLY A 43 -4.30 -2.18 5.59
CA GLY A 43 -3.36 -2.26 4.48
C GLY A 43 -3.82 -1.41 3.30
N ILE A 44 -2.86 -0.94 2.52
CA ILE A 44 -3.12 -0.14 1.32
C ILE A 44 -2.25 -0.69 0.20
N GLU A 45 -2.86 -1.03 -0.94
CA GLU A 45 -2.14 -1.50 -2.12
C GLU A 45 -2.31 -0.49 -3.24
N ILE A 46 -1.21 -0.08 -3.85
CA ILE A 46 -1.22 0.85 -4.97
C ILE A 46 -0.62 0.14 -6.17
N LEU A 47 -1.44 -0.12 -7.18
CA LEU A 47 -1.03 -0.82 -8.40
C LEU A 47 -0.56 0.18 -9.45
N GLY A 48 0.29 -0.27 -10.36
CA GLY A 48 0.81 0.59 -11.42
C GLY A 48 1.66 1.71 -10.88
N ILE A 49 2.49 1.42 -9.90
CA ILE A 49 3.23 2.46 -9.16
C ILE A 49 4.20 3.21 -10.08
N LYS A 50 4.79 2.55 -11.08
CA LYS A 50 5.73 3.19 -12.00
C LYS A 50 5.07 4.25 -12.88
N LYS A 51 3.77 4.14 -13.08
CA LYS A 51 3.00 5.14 -13.82
C LYS A 51 2.67 6.35 -12.96
N ARG A 52 2.78 6.21 -11.65
CA ARG A 52 2.43 7.26 -10.69
C ARG A 52 3.64 8.07 -10.29
N ILE A 53 4.76 7.38 -10.03
CA ILE A 53 6.01 8.05 -9.64
C ILE A 53 7.21 7.34 -10.28
N PRO A 54 8.31 8.06 -10.54
CA PRO A 54 9.54 7.46 -11.06
C PRO A 54 10.14 6.47 -10.04
N LEU A 55 10.78 5.41 -10.52
CA LEU A 55 11.40 4.41 -9.65
C LEU A 55 12.42 5.02 -8.69
N GLU A 56 13.15 6.03 -9.12
CA GLU A 56 14.12 6.71 -8.27
C GLU A 56 13.47 7.34 -7.05
N GLU A 57 12.25 7.86 -7.21
CA GLU A 57 11.53 8.48 -6.09
C GLU A 57 11.03 7.45 -5.10
N LEU A 58 10.71 6.24 -5.58
CA LEU A 58 10.32 5.15 -4.69
C LEU A 58 11.42 4.76 -3.72
N LYS A 59 12.67 4.96 -4.12
CA LYS A 59 13.83 4.61 -3.29
C LYS A 59 14.19 5.69 -2.29
N LYS A 60 13.50 6.83 -2.33
CA LYS A 60 13.78 7.99 -1.47
C LYS A 60 12.66 8.19 -0.46
N LEU A 61 12.30 7.15 0.25
CA LEU A 61 11.28 7.26 1.28
C LEU A 61 11.78 8.14 2.41
N GLN A 62 10.99 9.18 2.73
CA GLN A 62 11.27 10.04 3.88
C GLN A 62 10.20 9.79 4.93
N PHE A 63 10.62 9.59 6.17
CA PHE A 63 9.72 9.48 7.29
C PHE A 63 9.90 10.70 8.16
N GLU A 64 8.86 11.51 8.29
CA GLU A 64 8.90 12.76 9.05
C GLU A 64 7.83 12.74 10.13
N THR A 65 8.19 13.22 11.31
CA THR A 65 7.23 13.46 12.40
C THR A 65 7.21 14.96 12.68
N ILE A 66 6.04 15.47 12.95
CA ILE A 66 5.86 16.90 13.26
C ILE A 66 5.32 17.09 14.67
#